data_29799e255dc104e84f1b960ad5081ae3
#
_entry.id   29799e255dc104e84f1b960ad5081ae3
#
_cell.length_a   1.000
_cell.length_b   1.000
_cell.length_c   1.000
_cell.angle_alpha   90.00
_cell.angle_beta   90.00
_cell.angle_gamma   90.00
#
_symmetry.space_group_name_H-M   'P 1'
#
loop_
_entity.id
_entity.type
_entity.pdbx_description
1 polymer ?
#
loop_
_entity_poly.entity_id
_entity_poly.type
_entity_poly.pdbx_seq_one_letter_code
_entity_poly.pdbx_strand_id
1 'polypeptide(L)'
;DTEKKTWESLPDYPGNVSGICKAAMIADSKDIYVIGGQTSTKTDAKALKNVYVYHTESKQWQKKADMKEGRTNLSTAVCDKKVYAFSKAGATDRVDVYDLNTDTWETTVMPGTSTILGAAAVDNRVFVLKEKESSLFFEEYLPEENTWEEPGTVCPYTVSDRFAAPVVIRGKIYLVKESETKDVYVYDAYLDEWSEVSAMNLKKQESVLAACGNELYSIGGEMTGFGVLDVVEQYTVKVQTTKKQMEVRQGSHYELQINAGNLKKGQ
;
A
#
# COMPACT_ATOMS: atom_id res chain seq x y z
N ASP A 1 -11.57 -1.77 16.12
CA ASP A 1 -10.79 -1.27 17.27
C ASP A 1 -9.75 -2.34 17.64
N THR A 2 -8.48 -2.06 17.36
CA THR A 2 -7.37 -3.01 17.56
C THR A 2 -6.98 -3.20 19.02
N GLU A 3 -7.24 -2.22 19.87
CA GLU A 3 -6.98 -2.30 21.31
C GLU A 3 -8.05 -3.14 22.02
N LYS A 4 -9.32 -2.90 21.69
CA LYS A 4 -10.45 -3.63 22.26
C LYS A 4 -10.70 -4.98 21.57
N LYS A 5 -10.09 -5.22 20.41
CA LYS A 5 -10.34 -6.38 19.53
C LYS A 5 -11.81 -6.53 19.17
N THR A 6 -12.47 -5.42 18.87
CA THR A 6 -13.89 -5.36 18.51
C THR A 6 -14.10 -4.75 17.14
N TRP A 7 -15.20 -5.17 16.50
CA TRP A 7 -15.68 -4.61 15.25
C TRP A 7 -16.84 -3.65 15.52
N GLU A 8 -16.89 -2.55 14.77
CA GLU A 8 -17.98 -1.59 14.74
C GLU A 8 -18.43 -1.42 13.30
N SER A 9 -19.73 -1.46 13.05
CA SER A 9 -20.28 -1.12 11.73
C SER A 9 -20.25 0.37 11.53
N LEU A 10 -19.69 0.80 10.40
CA LEU A 10 -19.70 2.19 9.97
C LEU A 10 -20.89 2.45 9.04
N PRO A 11 -21.27 3.73 8.81
CA PRO A 11 -22.27 4.09 7.81
C PRO A 11 -21.93 3.52 6.44
N ASP A 12 -22.95 3.08 5.73
CA ASP A 12 -22.80 2.50 4.39
C ASP A 12 -22.11 3.48 3.42
N TYR A 13 -21.34 2.90 2.48
CA TYR A 13 -20.71 3.67 1.41
C TYR A 13 -21.75 4.36 0.53
N PRO A 14 -21.68 5.69 0.32
CA PRO A 14 -22.78 6.47 -0.27
C PRO A 14 -22.84 6.44 -1.81
N GLY A 15 -22.04 5.63 -2.46
CA GLY A 15 -21.82 5.67 -3.91
C GLY A 15 -22.99 5.25 -4.80
N ASN A 16 -24.23 5.13 -4.30
CA ASN A 16 -25.41 4.67 -5.04
C ASN A 16 -25.24 3.32 -5.77
N VAL A 17 -24.43 2.44 -5.20
CA VAL A 17 -24.14 1.11 -5.73
C VAL A 17 -24.44 0.07 -4.65
N SER A 18 -24.91 -1.10 -5.05
CA SER A 18 -25.19 -2.21 -4.13
C SER A 18 -23.93 -2.84 -3.51
N GLY A 19 -22.76 -2.30 -3.84
CA GLY A 19 -21.46 -2.71 -3.35
C GLY A 19 -20.36 -2.16 -4.23
N ILE A 20 -19.15 -2.14 -3.70
CA ILE A 20 -17.95 -1.72 -4.41
C ILE A 20 -16.83 -2.74 -4.14
N CYS A 21 -16.10 -3.10 -5.16
CA CYS A 21 -14.92 -3.95 -5.05
C CYS A 21 -13.75 -3.37 -5.85
N LYS A 22 -12.53 -3.83 -5.56
CA LYS A 22 -11.30 -3.40 -6.26
C LYS A 22 -11.06 -1.88 -6.23
N ALA A 23 -11.60 -1.20 -5.21
CA ALA A 23 -11.30 0.19 -4.93
C ALA A 23 -9.95 0.29 -4.20
N ALA A 24 -9.26 1.41 -4.38
CA ALA A 24 -8.16 1.75 -3.49
C ALA A 24 -8.69 2.37 -2.21
N MET A 25 -8.06 2.04 -1.09
CA MET A 25 -8.32 2.68 0.20
C MET A 25 -7.01 3.21 0.76
N ILE A 26 -7.04 4.46 1.19
CA ILE A 26 -5.92 5.13 1.84
C ILE A 26 -6.38 5.84 3.11
N ALA A 27 -5.49 5.98 4.06
CA ALA A 27 -5.72 6.80 5.24
C ALA A 27 -4.79 8.00 5.22
N ASP A 28 -5.33 9.18 5.52
CA ASP A 28 -4.56 10.38 5.82
C ASP A 28 -5.06 10.97 7.14
N SER A 29 -4.23 10.91 8.16
CA SER A 29 -4.55 11.33 9.52
C SER A 29 -5.79 10.60 10.07
N LYS A 30 -6.95 11.26 10.14
CA LYS A 30 -8.22 10.71 10.65
C LYS A 30 -9.24 10.46 9.54
N ASP A 31 -8.83 10.57 8.31
CA ASP A 31 -9.70 10.43 7.14
C ASP A 31 -9.36 9.19 6.34
N ILE A 32 -10.38 8.50 5.86
CA ILE A 32 -10.25 7.30 5.02
C ILE A 32 -10.84 7.61 3.66
N TYR A 33 -10.01 7.60 2.62
CA TYR A 33 -10.46 7.83 1.24
C TYR A 33 -10.69 6.50 0.54
N VAL A 34 -11.78 6.43 -0.22
CA VAL A 34 -12.13 5.31 -1.09
C VAL A 34 -12.15 5.84 -2.53
N ILE A 35 -11.30 5.27 -3.37
CA ILE A 35 -11.00 5.80 -4.71
C ILE A 35 -11.27 4.73 -5.77
N GLY A 36 -12.10 5.06 -6.74
CA GLY A 36 -12.40 4.21 -7.88
C GLY A 36 -13.08 2.90 -7.51
N GLY A 37 -12.61 1.80 -8.10
CA GLY A 37 -13.20 0.47 -7.93
C GLY A 37 -14.21 0.13 -9.02
N GLN A 38 -15.02 -0.89 -8.78
CA GLN A 38 -16.07 -1.34 -9.70
C GLN A 38 -17.29 -1.86 -8.95
N THR A 39 -18.43 -1.87 -9.62
CA THR A 39 -19.74 -2.20 -9.00
C THR A 39 -19.99 -3.71 -8.85
N SER A 40 -19.14 -4.54 -9.38
CA SER A 40 -19.32 -6.00 -9.40
C SER A 40 -17.98 -6.68 -9.63
N THR A 41 -17.84 -7.94 -9.26
CA THR A 41 -16.68 -8.77 -9.56
C THR A 41 -16.67 -9.32 -10.98
N LYS A 42 -17.73 -9.13 -11.74
CA LYS A 42 -17.86 -9.60 -13.14
C LYS A 42 -16.90 -8.85 -14.05
N THR A 43 -16.49 -9.49 -15.14
CA THR A 43 -15.52 -8.93 -16.10
C THR A 43 -16.02 -7.72 -16.87
N ASP A 44 -17.35 -7.57 -17.02
CA ASP A 44 -18.02 -6.46 -17.68
C ASP A 44 -18.41 -5.32 -16.73
N ALA A 45 -18.00 -5.40 -15.46
CA ALA A 45 -18.30 -4.39 -14.48
C ALA A 45 -17.66 -3.04 -14.83
N LYS A 46 -18.47 -2.00 -14.72
CA LYS A 46 -18.01 -0.64 -15.00
C LYS A 46 -17.05 -0.14 -13.92
N ALA A 47 -15.88 0.32 -14.33
CA ALA A 47 -14.96 1.01 -13.45
C ALA A 47 -15.55 2.36 -12.99
N LEU A 48 -15.38 2.65 -11.72
CA LEU A 48 -15.88 3.87 -11.08
C LEU A 48 -14.78 4.95 -11.06
N LYS A 49 -15.20 6.20 -11.17
CA LYS A 49 -14.33 7.37 -11.01
C LYS A 49 -14.50 8.08 -9.66
N ASN A 50 -15.42 7.58 -8.86
CA ASN A 50 -15.85 8.22 -7.63
C ASN A 50 -14.76 8.24 -6.57
N VAL A 51 -14.72 9.33 -5.82
CA VAL A 51 -13.89 9.47 -4.62
C VAL A 51 -14.77 9.91 -3.47
N TYR A 52 -14.68 9.20 -2.37
CA TYR A 52 -15.35 9.54 -1.13
C TYR A 52 -14.35 9.51 0.02
N VAL A 53 -14.51 10.42 0.95
CA VAL A 53 -13.78 10.42 2.22
C VAL A 53 -14.73 10.11 3.36
N TYR A 54 -14.32 9.22 4.25
CA TYR A 54 -14.96 8.98 5.53
C TYR A 54 -14.18 9.70 6.63
N HIS A 55 -14.84 10.66 7.27
CA HIS A 55 -14.29 11.38 8.41
C HIS A 55 -14.54 10.59 9.69
N THR A 56 -13.49 10.01 10.28
CA THR A 56 -13.65 9.10 11.43
C THR A 56 -14.16 9.79 12.69
N GLU A 57 -13.93 11.09 12.86
CA GLU A 57 -14.42 11.86 14.01
C GLU A 57 -15.91 12.17 13.91
N SER A 58 -16.36 12.68 12.77
CA SER A 58 -17.79 13.01 12.56
C SER A 58 -18.64 11.80 12.18
N LYS A 59 -17.98 10.68 11.83
CA LYS A 59 -18.63 9.45 11.32
C LYS A 59 -19.47 9.70 10.06
N GLN A 60 -19.02 10.58 9.19
CA GLN A 60 -19.75 10.98 7.98
C GLN A 60 -18.91 10.79 6.72
N TRP A 61 -19.60 10.45 5.64
CA TRP A 61 -19.03 10.43 4.29
C TRP A 61 -19.17 11.79 3.61
N GLN A 62 -18.15 12.19 2.87
CA GLN A 62 -18.17 13.33 1.99
C GLN A 62 -17.70 12.92 0.59
N LYS A 63 -18.42 13.39 -0.43
CA LYS A 63 -18.00 13.26 -1.81
C LYS A 63 -16.83 14.21 -2.10
N LYS A 64 -15.83 13.70 -2.83
CA LYS A 64 -14.69 14.45 -3.32
C LYS A 64 -14.70 14.52 -4.84
N ALA A 65 -13.74 15.27 -5.42
CA ALA A 65 -13.62 15.37 -6.87
C ALA A 65 -13.40 14.01 -7.53
N ASP A 66 -14.19 13.70 -8.53
CA ASP A 66 -14.07 12.46 -9.29
C ASP A 66 -12.77 12.43 -10.11
N MET A 67 -12.18 11.24 -10.28
CA MET A 67 -11.16 11.02 -11.29
C MET A 67 -11.67 11.37 -12.69
N LYS A 68 -10.77 11.71 -13.60
CA LYS A 68 -11.12 11.98 -15.01
C LYS A 68 -11.77 10.75 -15.68
N GLU A 69 -11.24 9.58 -15.36
CA GLU A 69 -11.74 8.29 -15.88
C GLU A 69 -11.92 7.29 -14.76
N GLY A 70 -12.83 6.33 -14.96
CA GLY A 70 -13.05 5.23 -14.01
C GLY A 70 -11.84 4.29 -13.96
N ARG A 71 -11.47 3.88 -12.75
CA ARG A 71 -10.32 3.03 -12.46
C ARG A 71 -10.66 1.93 -11.48
N THR A 72 -10.02 0.80 -11.65
CA THR A 72 -10.10 -0.36 -10.77
C THR A 72 -8.71 -0.96 -10.57
N ASN A 73 -8.51 -1.69 -9.47
CA ASN A 73 -7.21 -2.28 -9.11
C ASN A 73 -6.07 -1.24 -9.06
N LEU A 74 -6.34 -0.06 -8.54
CA LEU A 74 -5.33 0.97 -8.36
C LEU A 74 -4.31 0.54 -7.31
N SER A 75 -3.03 0.78 -7.61
CA SER A 75 -1.97 0.79 -6.63
C SER A 75 -1.73 2.23 -6.19
N THR A 76 -1.77 2.50 -4.89
CA THR A 76 -1.73 3.88 -4.39
C THR A 76 -0.64 4.09 -3.36
N ALA A 77 -0.03 5.26 -3.39
CA ALA A 77 0.88 5.75 -2.37
C ALA A 77 0.48 7.17 -1.96
N VAL A 78 0.61 7.50 -0.68
CA VAL A 78 0.34 8.85 -0.16
C VAL A 78 1.65 9.48 0.25
N CYS A 79 1.97 10.60 -0.37
CA CYS A 79 3.18 11.33 -0.12
C CYS A 79 2.87 12.84 -0.22
N ASP A 80 3.28 13.61 0.77
CA ASP A 80 3.19 15.08 0.76
C ASP A 80 1.77 15.64 0.47
N LYS A 81 0.74 15.03 1.13
CA LYS A 81 -0.67 15.36 0.89
C LYS A 81 -1.16 15.11 -0.54
N LYS A 82 -0.44 14.32 -1.31
CA LYS A 82 -0.84 13.85 -2.63
C LYS A 82 -1.00 12.35 -2.64
N VAL A 83 -2.03 11.87 -3.31
CA VAL A 83 -2.26 10.44 -3.58
C VAL A 83 -1.82 10.15 -4.99
N TYR A 84 -0.79 9.33 -5.12
CA TYR A 84 -0.33 8.83 -6.41
C TYR A 84 -1.06 7.52 -6.71
N ALA A 85 -1.89 7.51 -7.73
CA ALA A 85 -2.70 6.38 -8.13
C ALA A 85 -2.17 5.79 -9.45
N PHE A 86 -1.49 4.67 -9.35
CA PHE A 86 -0.90 3.95 -10.47
C PHE A 86 -1.89 2.93 -11.03
N SER A 87 -1.96 2.82 -12.35
CA SER A 87 -2.78 1.80 -12.99
C SER A 87 -2.03 0.48 -13.06
N LYS A 88 -2.67 -0.58 -12.53
CA LYS A 88 -2.25 -1.95 -12.84
C LYS A 88 -2.63 -2.28 -14.28
N ALA A 89 -1.70 -2.80 -15.04
CA ALA A 89 -1.84 -3.42 -16.35
C ALA A 89 -3.07 -2.99 -17.18
N GLY A 90 -2.85 -2.23 -18.20
CA GLY A 90 -3.85 -1.80 -19.18
C GLY A 90 -3.23 -0.75 -20.10
N ALA A 91 -3.85 -0.40 -21.17
CA ALA A 91 -3.30 0.26 -22.34
C ALA A 91 -2.55 1.59 -22.17
N THR A 92 -2.40 2.15 -20.98
CA THR A 92 -1.62 3.38 -20.76
C THR A 92 -0.98 3.39 -19.37
N ASP A 93 0.34 3.40 -19.36
CA ASP A 93 1.12 3.66 -18.15
C ASP A 93 0.94 5.12 -17.76
N ARG A 94 0.14 5.37 -16.72
CA ARG A 94 -0.07 6.71 -16.22
C ARG A 94 -0.29 6.72 -14.71
N VAL A 95 0.05 7.84 -14.11
CA VAL A 95 -0.26 8.16 -12.73
C VAL A 95 -1.32 9.25 -12.68
N ASP A 96 -2.38 9.00 -11.94
CA ASP A 96 -3.34 10.03 -11.55
C ASP A 96 -2.96 10.54 -10.16
N VAL A 97 -2.78 11.84 -10.01
CA VAL A 97 -2.33 12.47 -8.76
C VAL A 97 -3.47 13.29 -8.19
N TYR A 98 -3.89 12.94 -6.98
CA TYR A 98 -4.93 13.65 -6.24
C TYR A 98 -4.31 14.48 -5.13
N ASP A 99 -4.54 15.77 -5.16
CA ASP A 99 -4.13 16.68 -4.10
C ASP A 99 -5.22 16.76 -3.03
N LEU A 100 -4.88 16.31 -1.81
CA LEU A 100 -5.80 16.24 -0.67
C LEU A 100 -6.19 17.63 -0.14
N ASN A 101 -5.36 18.66 -0.38
CA ASN A 101 -5.62 20.03 0.08
C ASN A 101 -6.55 20.78 -0.86
N THR A 102 -6.34 20.63 -2.17
CA THR A 102 -7.09 21.38 -3.20
C THR A 102 -8.30 20.65 -3.74
N ASP A 103 -8.43 19.33 -3.44
CA ASP A 103 -9.49 18.47 -3.99
C ASP A 103 -9.45 18.43 -5.53
N THR A 104 -8.28 18.29 -6.12
CA THR A 104 -8.10 18.28 -7.57
C THR A 104 -7.27 17.10 -8.05
N TRP A 105 -7.51 16.68 -9.30
CA TRP A 105 -6.78 15.61 -9.97
C TRP A 105 -5.93 16.13 -11.11
N GLU A 106 -4.71 15.63 -11.18
CA GLU A 106 -3.81 15.73 -12.34
C GLU A 106 -3.53 14.35 -12.88
N THR A 107 -3.25 14.26 -14.18
CA THR A 107 -2.90 12.98 -14.83
C THR A 107 -1.65 13.17 -15.66
N THR A 108 -0.66 12.34 -15.41
CA THR A 108 0.61 12.32 -16.15
C THR A 108 0.85 10.96 -16.76
N VAL A 109 1.40 10.92 -17.96
CA VAL A 109 1.86 9.68 -18.59
C VAL A 109 3.20 9.29 -17.95
N MET A 110 3.28 8.08 -17.41
CA MET A 110 4.53 7.57 -16.84
C MET A 110 5.49 7.10 -17.94
N PRO A 111 6.79 7.33 -17.79
CA PRO A 111 7.77 6.70 -18.64
C PRO A 111 7.91 5.19 -18.32
N GLY A 112 8.06 4.38 -19.35
CA GLY A 112 8.34 2.94 -19.24
C GLY A 112 7.16 2.03 -19.55
N THR A 113 7.42 0.72 -19.52
CA THR A 113 6.47 -0.34 -19.94
C THR A 113 6.40 -1.50 -18.95
N SER A 114 6.83 -1.31 -17.72
CA SER A 114 6.84 -2.37 -16.69
C SER A 114 5.45 -2.58 -16.09
N THR A 115 5.12 -3.82 -15.74
CA THR A 115 3.88 -4.12 -15.02
C THR A 115 3.97 -3.61 -13.59
N ILE A 116 3.00 -2.80 -13.17
CA ILE A 116 2.89 -2.28 -11.80
C ILE A 116 2.08 -3.25 -10.96
N LEU A 117 2.64 -3.71 -9.86
CA LEU A 117 2.02 -4.65 -8.93
C LEU A 117 1.59 -4.02 -7.61
N GLY A 118 2.23 -2.93 -7.21
CA GLY A 118 1.93 -2.26 -5.96
C GLY A 118 2.59 -0.89 -5.87
N ALA A 119 2.20 -0.07 -4.92
CA ALA A 119 2.86 1.18 -4.59
C ALA A 119 2.82 1.43 -3.09
N ALA A 120 3.82 2.10 -2.57
CA ALA A 120 3.94 2.47 -1.18
C ALA A 120 4.70 3.79 -1.04
N ALA A 121 4.48 4.53 0.03
CA ALA A 121 5.30 5.69 0.37
C ALA A 121 6.08 5.43 1.66
N VAL A 122 7.37 5.71 1.62
CA VAL A 122 8.27 5.67 2.77
C VAL A 122 8.87 7.06 2.93
N ASP A 123 8.55 7.71 4.04
CA ASP A 123 8.79 9.14 4.22
C ASP A 123 8.23 9.92 3.02
N ASN A 124 8.93 10.85 2.45
CA ASN A 124 8.45 11.60 1.27
C ASN A 124 8.93 11.00 -0.06
N ARG A 125 9.06 9.67 -0.14
CA ARG A 125 9.50 8.93 -1.33
C ARG A 125 8.42 7.96 -1.78
N VAL A 126 8.16 7.89 -3.06
CA VAL A 126 7.14 7.02 -3.67
C VAL A 126 7.83 5.82 -4.31
N PHE A 127 7.57 4.63 -3.79
CA PHE A 127 8.10 3.36 -4.30
C PHE A 127 7.02 2.59 -5.03
N VAL A 128 7.34 2.11 -6.22
CA VAL A 128 6.43 1.32 -7.05
C VAL A 128 7.02 -0.06 -7.28
N LEU A 129 6.26 -1.07 -6.91
CA LEU A 129 6.61 -2.47 -7.15
C LEU A 129 6.35 -2.79 -8.61
N LYS A 130 7.40 -3.13 -9.32
CA LYS A 130 7.38 -3.42 -10.76
C LYS A 130 7.82 -4.84 -11.07
N GLU A 131 7.27 -5.39 -12.14
CA GLU A 131 7.72 -6.63 -12.75
C GLU A 131 8.26 -6.35 -14.15
N LYS A 132 9.47 -6.80 -14.41
CA LYS A 132 10.09 -6.78 -15.73
C LYS A 132 10.89 -8.06 -15.93
N GLU A 133 10.66 -8.76 -17.05
CA GLU A 133 11.39 -9.98 -17.42
C GLU A 133 11.40 -11.04 -16.28
N SER A 134 10.25 -11.21 -15.61
CA SER A 134 10.10 -12.10 -14.46
C SER A 134 10.92 -11.72 -13.22
N SER A 135 11.47 -10.54 -13.18
CA SER A 135 12.14 -9.96 -12.02
C SER A 135 11.23 -8.96 -11.32
N LEU A 136 11.20 -9.01 -10.02
CA LEU A 136 10.45 -8.12 -9.16
C LEU A 136 11.40 -7.18 -8.43
N PHE A 137 11.10 -5.89 -8.41
CA PHE A 137 11.89 -4.88 -7.72
C PHE A 137 11.03 -3.67 -7.37
N PHE A 138 11.45 -2.90 -6.38
CA PHE A 138 10.94 -1.56 -6.18
C PHE A 138 11.76 -0.56 -6.99
N GLU A 139 11.07 0.41 -7.55
CA GLU A 139 11.67 1.56 -8.22
C GLU A 139 11.05 2.82 -7.62
N GLU A 140 11.88 3.82 -7.33
CA GLU A 140 11.39 5.09 -6.81
C GLU A 140 10.89 5.96 -7.95
N TYR A 141 9.69 6.47 -7.81
CA TYR A 141 9.10 7.46 -8.71
C TYR A 141 9.40 8.86 -8.20
N LEU A 142 9.95 9.70 -9.05
CA LEU A 142 10.25 11.11 -8.82
C LEU A 142 9.15 11.98 -9.44
N PRO A 143 8.17 12.44 -8.65
CA PRO A 143 6.99 13.11 -9.19
C PRO A 143 7.30 14.44 -9.87
N GLU A 144 8.26 15.19 -9.37
CA GLU A 144 8.60 16.53 -9.89
C GLU A 144 9.21 16.45 -11.31
N GLU A 145 10.03 15.42 -11.57
CA GLU A 145 10.66 15.19 -12.87
C GLU A 145 9.85 14.27 -13.76
N ASN A 146 8.81 13.62 -13.21
CA ASN A 146 8.06 12.54 -13.87
C ASN A 146 8.99 11.45 -14.44
N THR A 147 9.91 10.98 -13.64
CA THR A 147 10.89 9.97 -14.02
C THR A 147 11.05 8.92 -12.92
N TRP A 148 11.90 7.95 -13.18
CA TRP A 148 12.24 6.88 -12.26
C TRP A 148 13.71 6.97 -11.88
N GLU A 149 14.03 6.67 -10.63
CA GLU A 149 15.40 6.36 -10.22
C GLU A 149 15.83 5.01 -10.82
N GLU A 150 17.11 4.66 -10.66
CA GLU A 150 17.60 3.33 -11.03
C GLU A 150 16.81 2.25 -10.25
N PRO A 151 16.50 1.12 -10.89
CA PRO A 151 15.81 0.03 -10.22
C PRO A 151 16.56 -0.42 -8.97
N GLY A 152 15.81 -0.61 -7.88
CA GLY A 152 16.36 -1.17 -6.67
C GLY A 152 16.77 -2.65 -6.81
N THR A 153 17.28 -3.21 -5.74
CA THR A 153 17.70 -4.62 -5.68
C THR A 153 16.56 -5.54 -6.08
N VAL A 154 16.84 -6.47 -6.98
CA VAL A 154 15.87 -7.47 -7.43
C VAL A 154 15.44 -8.35 -6.26
N CYS A 155 14.15 -8.56 -6.13
CA CYS A 155 13.60 -9.46 -5.13
C CYS A 155 14.15 -10.88 -5.35
N PRO A 156 14.79 -11.48 -4.34
CA PRO A 156 15.40 -12.81 -4.49
C PRO A 156 14.36 -13.96 -4.50
N TYR A 157 13.10 -13.62 -4.31
CA TYR A 157 12.00 -14.58 -4.22
C TYR A 157 11.32 -14.71 -5.58
N THR A 158 10.94 -15.93 -5.95
CA THR A 158 10.32 -16.22 -7.25
C THR A 158 8.96 -15.55 -7.37
N VAL A 159 8.75 -14.81 -8.44
CA VAL A 159 7.54 -14.03 -8.65
C VAL A 159 6.76 -14.57 -9.83
N SER A 160 5.85 -15.48 -9.57
CA SER A 160 4.78 -15.83 -10.52
C SER A 160 3.40 -15.37 -10.02
N ASP A 161 3.35 -14.64 -8.93
CA ASP A 161 2.16 -14.50 -8.12
C ASP A 161 1.79 -13.03 -7.89
N ARG A 162 0.53 -12.83 -7.55
CA ARG A 162 0.00 -11.55 -7.12
C ARG A 162 0.43 -11.26 -5.70
N PHE A 163 0.48 -9.98 -5.36
CA PHE A 163 0.71 -9.50 -3.99
C PHE A 163 -0.49 -8.69 -3.53
N ALA A 164 -0.82 -8.81 -2.27
CA ALA A 164 -1.70 -7.86 -1.61
C ALA A 164 -1.08 -6.45 -1.67
N ALA A 165 -1.91 -5.41 -1.58
CA ALA A 165 -1.40 -4.05 -1.61
C ALA A 165 -0.32 -3.87 -0.54
N PRO A 166 0.86 -3.31 -0.89
CA PRO A 166 1.95 -3.12 0.06
C PRO A 166 1.54 -2.24 1.24
N VAL A 167 2.05 -2.53 2.42
CA VAL A 167 1.90 -1.68 3.59
C VAL A 167 3.25 -1.29 4.17
N VAL A 168 3.31 -0.12 4.78
CA VAL A 168 4.56 0.42 5.33
C VAL A 168 4.50 0.43 6.86
N ILE A 169 5.53 -0.12 7.47
CA ILE A 169 5.74 -0.06 8.91
C ILE A 169 7.21 0.29 9.16
N ARG A 170 7.47 1.43 9.82
CA ARG A 170 8.83 1.88 10.20
C ARG A 170 9.81 1.94 9.02
N GLY A 171 9.40 2.52 7.91
CA GLY A 171 10.26 2.70 6.73
C GLY A 171 10.54 1.42 5.94
N LYS A 172 9.88 0.31 6.28
CA LYS A 172 9.95 -0.95 5.54
C LYS A 172 8.63 -1.26 4.88
N ILE A 173 8.70 -1.80 3.67
CA ILE A 173 7.54 -2.15 2.86
C ILE A 173 7.30 -3.66 2.99
N TYR A 174 6.12 -4.02 3.48
CA TYR A 174 5.69 -5.41 3.70
C TYR A 174 4.81 -5.87 2.56
N LEU A 175 5.13 -7.03 2.02
CA LEU A 175 4.40 -7.71 0.95
C LEU A 175 3.95 -9.08 1.43
N VAL A 176 2.69 -9.40 1.19
CA VAL A 176 2.17 -10.75 1.36
C VAL A 176 1.78 -11.28 -0.01
N LYS A 177 2.29 -12.44 -0.34
CA LYS A 177 2.00 -13.12 -1.59
C LYS A 177 0.55 -13.59 -1.61
N GLU A 178 -0.19 -13.28 -2.67
CA GLU A 178 -1.58 -13.72 -2.88
C GLU A 178 -1.62 -15.12 -3.50
N SER A 179 -0.93 -16.06 -2.90
CA SER A 179 -0.99 -17.47 -3.28
C SER A 179 -1.16 -18.30 -2.02
N GLU A 180 -1.37 -19.60 -2.16
CA GLU A 180 -1.49 -20.51 -1.02
C GLU A 180 -0.17 -20.67 -0.23
N THR A 181 0.53 -19.57 -0.02
CA THR A 181 1.73 -19.49 0.80
C THR A 181 1.45 -18.70 2.06
N LYS A 182 2.42 -18.71 2.96
CA LYS A 182 2.40 -17.92 4.19
C LYS A 182 3.45 -16.82 4.18
N ASP A 183 4.15 -16.65 3.05
CA ASP A 183 5.38 -15.89 2.99
C ASP A 183 5.11 -14.39 3.07
N VAL A 184 5.85 -13.72 3.92
CA VAL A 184 5.84 -12.27 4.09
C VAL A 184 7.23 -11.75 3.74
N TYR A 185 7.31 -10.95 2.70
CA TYR A 185 8.54 -10.33 2.25
C TYR A 185 8.61 -8.89 2.72
N VAL A 186 9.81 -8.43 2.99
CA VAL A 186 10.07 -7.08 3.48
C VAL A 186 11.15 -6.45 2.64
N TYR A 187 10.87 -5.28 2.12
CA TYR A 187 11.85 -4.42 1.47
C TYR A 187 12.20 -3.25 2.38
N ASP A 188 13.48 -3.12 2.69
CA ASP A 188 14.02 -1.97 3.41
C ASP A 188 14.39 -0.88 2.41
N ALA A 189 13.58 0.17 2.35
CA ALA A 189 13.73 1.26 1.39
C ALA A 189 14.98 2.15 1.64
N TYR A 190 15.61 2.03 2.80
CA TYR A 190 16.83 2.78 3.11
C TYR A 190 18.10 2.01 2.76
N LEU A 191 18.05 0.68 2.88
CA LEU A 191 19.19 -0.18 2.64
C LEU A 191 19.18 -0.80 1.24
N ASP A 192 18.06 -0.69 0.53
CA ASP A 192 17.79 -1.39 -0.73
C ASP A 192 18.02 -2.91 -0.58
N GLU A 193 17.46 -3.48 0.50
CA GLU A 193 17.64 -4.89 0.84
C GLU A 193 16.29 -5.58 1.02
N TRP A 194 16.21 -6.83 0.56
CA TRP A 194 15.09 -7.71 0.79
C TRP A 194 15.36 -8.67 1.94
N SER A 195 14.31 -8.99 2.68
CA SER A 195 14.32 -10.04 3.71
C SER A 195 12.96 -10.73 3.76
N GLU A 196 12.94 -11.92 4.33
CA GLU A 196 11.74 -12.65 4.66
C GLU A 196 11.53 -12.61 6.17
N VAL A 197 10.29 -12.41 6.60
CA VAL A 197 9.93 -12.44 8.01
C VAL A 197 9.03 -13.64 8.29
N SER A 198 8.71 -13.84 9.57
CA SER A 198 7.87 -14.97 10.00
C SER A 198 6.62 -15.07 9.15
N ALA A 199 6.37 -16.27 8.63
CA ALA A 199 5.21 -16.56 7.81
C ALA A 199 3.89 -16.31 8.54
N MET A 200 2.83 -16.06 7.78
CA MET A 200 1.45 -16.03 8.28
C MET A 200 1.05 -17.40 8.84
N ASN A 201 0.06 -17.43 9.74
CA ASN A 201 -0.40 -18.70 10.28
C ASN A 201 -1.21 -19.51 9.26
N LEU A 202 -1.98 -18.83 8.40
CA LEU A 202 -2.85 -19.43 7.40
C LEU A 202 -2.30 -19.25 5.99
N LYS A 203 -2.40 -20.28 5.17
CA LYS A 203 -2.21 -20.21 3.72
C LYS A 203 -3.48 -19.66 3.09
N LYS A 204 -3.49 -18.43 2.69
CA LYS A 204 -4.66 -17.77 2.11
C LYS A 204 -4.26 -16.81 0.99
N GLN A 205 -5.21 -16.52 0.13
CA GLN A 205 -5.11 -15.57 -0.96
C GLN A 205 -6.17 -14.48 -0.83
N GLU A 206 -6.02 -13.39 -1.58
CA GLU A 206 -6.96 -12.27 -1.63
C GLU A 206 -7.28 -11.64 -0.26
N SER A 207 -6.32 -11.70 0.67
CA SER A 207 -6.46 -11.00 1.95
C SER A 207 -6.10 -9.52 1.81
N VAL A 208 -6.72 -8.69 2.65
CA VAL A 208 -6.40 -7.28 2.74
C VAL A 208 -5.33 -7.06 3.82
N LEU A 209 -4.29 -6.31 3.48
CA LEU A 209 -3.29 -5.89 4.45
C LEU A 209 -3.60 -4.49 4.98
N ALA A 210 -3.38 -4.31 6.26
CA ALA A 210 -3.43 -3.01 6.92
C ALA A 210 -2.30 -2.90 7.95
N ALA A 211 -1.77 -1.68 8.11
CA ALA A 211 -0.80 -1.37 9.14
C ALA A 211 -1.42 -0.45 10.19
N CYS A 212 -1.15 -0.73 11.46
CA CYS A 212 -1.54 0.14 12.56
C CYS A 212 -0.42 0.15 13.61
N GLY A 213 0.27 1.28 13.76
CA GLY A 213 1.45 1.37 14.61
C GLY A 213 2.56 0.41 14.15
N ASN A 214 2.91 -0.55 14.97
CA ASN A 214 3.90 -1.58 14.67
C ASN A 214 3.30 -2.92 14.26
N GLU A 215 2.02 -2.95 14.02
CA GLU A 215 1.28 -4.16 13.75
C GLU A 215 0.89 -4.23 12.27
N LEU A 216 1.13 -5.38 11.67
CA LEU A 216 0.61 -5.78 10.37
C LEU A 216 -0.61 -6.66 10.59
N TYR A 217 -1.72 -6.31 9.97
CA TYR A 217 -2.95 -7.08 9.96
C TYR A 217 -3.19 -7.65 8.59
N SER A 218 -3.53 -8.94 8.52
CA SER A 218 -4.06 -9.59 7.34
C SER A 218 -5.50 -10.01 7.59
N ILE A 219 -6.44 -9.43 6.84
CA ILE A 219 -7.87 -9.48 7.12
C ILE A 219 -8.57 -10.29 6.03
N GLY A 220 -9.37 -11.25 6.44
CA GLY A 220 -10.15 -12.10 5.54
C GLY A 220 -9.28 -12.95 4.61
N GLY A 221 -9.68 -13.01 3.37
CA GLY A 221 -9.07 -13.80 2.32
C GLY A 221 -9.85 -15.07 2.00
N GLU A 222 -9.28 -15.91 1.17
CA GLU A 222 -9.86 -17.18 0.73
C GLU A 222 -8.83 -18.29 0.90
N MET A 223 -9.29 -19.47 1.26
CA MET A 223 -8.46 -20.67 1.37
C MET A 223 -9.07 -21.82 0.58
N THR A 224 -8.28 -22.46 -0.25
CA THR A 224 -8.71 -23.59 -1.07
C THR A 224 -9.32 -24.69 -0.21
N GLY A 225 -10.53 -25.10 -0.57
CA GLY A 225 -11.32 -26.13 0.14
C GLY A 225 -12.12 -25.61 1.34
N PHE A 226 -11.92 -24.36 1.78
CA PHE A 226 -12.64 -23.75 2.90
C PHE A 226 -13.46 -22.52 2.49
N GLY A 227 -13.13 -21.89 1.35
CA GLY A 227 -13.81 -20.70 0.86
C GLY A 227 -13.35 -19.41 1.56
N VAL A 228 -14.25 -18.42 1.61
CA VAL A 228 -13.97 -17.09 2.20
C VAL A 228 -13.82 -17.20 3.71
N LEU A 229 -12.82 -16.52 4.24
CA LEU A 229 -12.45 -16.54 5.65
C LEU A 229 -12.91 -15.26 6.36
N ASP A 230 -13.30 -15.39 7.62
CA ASP A 230 -13.67 -14.30 8.54
C ASP A 230 -12.56 -14.03 9.60
N VAL A 231 -11.32 -14.34 9.26
CA VAL A 231 -10.18 -14.29 10.18
C VAL A 231 -9.40 -12.99 10.07
N VAL A 232 -8.78 -12.59 11.17
CA VAL A 232 -7.77 -11.55 11.22
C VAL A 232 -6.50 -12.12 11.84
N GLU A 233 -5.41 -12.03 11.12
CA GLU A 233 -4.09 -12.35 11.63
C GLU A 233 -3.33 -11.07 11.93
N GLN A 234 -2.63 -11.06 13.05
CA GLN A 234 -1.82 -9.94 13.52
C GLN A 234 -0.37 -10.38 13.63
N TYR A 235 0.52 -9.58 13.08
CA TYR A 235 1.96 -9.75 13.20
C TYR A 235 2.58 -8.49 13.79
N THR A 236 3.28 -8.63 14.92
CA THR A 236 4.01 -7.52 15.55
C THR A 236 5.39 -7.39 14.96
N VAL A 237 5.66 -6.26 14.33
CA VAL A 237 6.98 -5.94 13.79
C VAL A 237 7.97 -5.70 14.95
N LYS A 238 8.88 -6.66 15.14
CA LYS A 238 9.94 -6.53 16.15
C LYS A 238 11.03 -5.58 15.64
N VAL A 239 11.46 -4.67 16.52
CA VAL A 239 12.63 -3.84 16.22
C VAL A 239 13.88 -4.71 16.27
N GLN A 240 14.47 -4.95 15.11
CA GLN A 240 15.81 -5.54 15.07
C GLN A 240 16.83 -4.40 15.05
N THR A 241 17.52 -4.20 16.13
CA THR A 241 18.67 -3.27 16.21
C THR A 241 19.92 -3.99 15.70
N THR A 242 20.05 -4.13 14.39
CA THR A 242 21.12 -4.97 13.83
C THR A 242 22.29 -4.22 13.18
N LYS A 243 22.27 -2.91 13.06
CA LYS A 243 23.47 -2.19 12.55
C LYS A 243 23.86 -1.01 13.44
N LYS A 244 25.13 -1.00 13.88
CA LYS A 244 25.76 0.08 14.62
C LYS A 244 26.21 1.27 13.75
N GLN A 245 26.08 1.19 12.44
CA GLN A 245 26.50 2.24 11.51
C GLN A 245 25.45 2.41 10.42
N MET A 246 25.07 3.64 10.20
CA MET A 246 24.21 4.07 9.12
C MET A 246 25.08 4.88 8.15
N GLU A 247 25.18 4.42 6.91
CA GLU A 247 25.79 5.23 5.84
C GLU A 247 24.76 6.24 5.36
N VAL A 248 25.05 7.52 5.54
CA VAL A 248 24.21 8.61 5.05
C VAL A 248 24.66 8.95 3.64
N ARG A 249 23.81 8.76 2.65
CA ARG A 249 24.09 9.21 1.28
C ARG A 249 24.10 10.75 1.25
N GLN A 250 25.08 11.32 0.56
CA GLN A 250 25.23 12.76 0.43
C GLN A 250 23.99 13.37 -0.26
N GLY A 251 23.38 14.35 0.36
CA GLY A 251 22.19 15.05 -0.17
C GLY A 251 20.86 14.72 0.52
N SER A 252 20.83 13.74 1.39
CA SER A 252 19.62 13.39 2.15
C SER A 252 19.59 14.11 3.50
N HIS A 253 18.51 14.78 3.83
CA HIS A 253 18.27 15.29 5.18
C HIS A 253 17.56 14.22 6.00
N TYR A 254 18.23 13.73 7.04
CA TYR A 254 17.64 12.80 8.00
C TYR A 254 17.54 13.49 9.36
N GLU A 255 16.34 13.53 9.93
CA GLU A 255 16.17 13.82 11.34
C GLU A 255 16.37 12.51 12.14
N LEU A 256 17.46 12.41 12.83
CA LEU A 256 17.71 11.29 13.74
C LEU A 256 16.92 11.52 15.03
N GLN A 257 15.72 11.01 15.13
CA GLN A 257 15.00 10.96 16.41
C GLN A 257 15.54 9.79 17.25
N ILE A 258 16.51 10.09 18.09
CA ILE A 258 16.99 9.15 19.09
C ILE A 258 15.99 9.12 20.23
N ASN A 259 15.17 8.08 20.29
CA ASN A 259 14.27 7.85 21.41
C ASN A 259 15.09 7.33 22.59
N ALA A 260 15.50 8.23 23.50
CA ALA A 260 16.36 7.94 24.65
C ALA A 260 15.72 7.02 25.72
N GLY A 261 14.47 6.58 25.50
CA GLY A 261 13.73 5.77 26.47
C GLY A 261 14.29 4.37 26.79
N ASN A 262 15.30 3.90 26.02
CA ASN A 262 15.89 2.56 26.23
C ASN A 262 17.40 2.56 26.53
N LEU A 263 17.99 3.72 26.76
CA LEU A 263 19.37 3.78 27.21
C LEU A 263 19.42 3.53 28.74
N LYS A 264 19.80 2.32 29.14
CA LYS A 264 20.20 2.06 30.53
C LYS A 264 21.39 2.95 30.83
N LYS A 265 21.30 3.74 31.95
CA LYS A 265 22.43 4.46 32.52
C LYS A 265 23.57 3.48 32.80
N GLY A 266 24.69 3.61 32.07
CA GLY A 266 25.90 2.86 32.38
C GLY A 266 26.51 2.02 31.26
N GLN A 267 26.27 2.34 29.97
CA GLN A 267 27.09 1.80 28.85
C GLN A 267 27.52 2.91 27.91
#